data_1b9c5980ea18026c795178786ed3f407
#
_entry.id   1b9c5980ea18026c795178786ed3f407
#
_cell.length_a   1.000
_cell.length_b   1.000
_cell.length_c   1.000
_cell.angle_alpha   90.00
_cell.angle_beta   90.00
_cell.angle_gamma   90.00
#
_symmetry.space_group_name_H-M   'P 1'
#
loop_
_entity.id
_entity.type
_entity.pdbx_description
1 polymer ?
#
loop_
_entity_poly.entity_id
_entity_poly.type
_entity_poly.pdbx_seq_one_letter_code
_entity_poly.pdbx_strand_id
1 'polypeptide(L)'
;GSVNMDLLLHTNVLPKQGETVFGQHFTTSPGGKGANQAVAASRLSGNVQMIGAVGADAFGRELREQLIHNGVQTDALLEVDAETGIALIQLHDGDNRITVVSGANYAIDVAHILRFKHIIENAALVVLQLELRVELTEWVLHQCGAANVPVLFNPAPATHFQHEWLPYITYMTPNETECAAIFRQ
;
A
#
# COMPACT_ATOMS: atom_id res chain seq x y z
N GLY A 1 5.79 1.46 -1.45
CA GLY A 1 4.41 1.35 -0.96
C GLY A 1 3.59 0.35 -1.74
N SER A 2 2.43 -0.02 -1.21
CA SER A 2 1.50 -0.99 -1.81
C SER A 2 0.72 -0.43 -2.99
N VAL A 3 0.39 -1.33 -3.93
CA VAL A 3 -0.48 -1.07 -5.09
C VAL A 3 -1.47 -2.22 -5.18
N ASN A 4 -2.76 -1.94 -5.11
CA ASN A 4 -3.82 -2.95 -5.13
C ASN A 4 -4.91 -2.57 -6.13
N MET A 5 -5.64 -3.59 -6.62
CA MET A 5 -6.95 -3.38 -7.23
C MET A 5 -8.02 -3.69 -6.18
N ASP A 6 -8.84 -2.70 -5.86
CA ASP A 6 -9.98 -2.86 -4.96
C ASP A 6 -11.17 -3.42 -5.75
N LEU A 7 -11.69 -4.56 -5.31
CA LEU A 7 -12.83 -5.27 -5.89
C LEU A 7 -14.05 -5.05 -4.98
N LEU A 8 -14.95 -4.16 -5.38
CA LEU A 8 -16.10 -3.76 -4.58
C LEU A 8 -17.33 -4.58 -4.98
N LEU A 9 -17.85 -5.37 -4.07
CA LEU A 9 -19.04 -6.18 -4.26
C LEU A 9 -20.16 -5.72 -3.32
N HIS A 10 -21.26 -5.25 -3.88
CA HIS A 10 -22.47 -4.91 -3.15
C HIS A 10 -23.39 -6.12 -3.07
N THR A 11 -23.86 -6.45 -1.87
CA THR A 11 -24.79 -7.56 -1.64
C THR A 11 -25.80 -7.22 -0.53
N ASN A 12 -27.04 -7.73 -0.67
CA ASN A 12 -28.05 -7.59 0.37
C ASN A 12 -27.91 -8.66 1.48
N VAL A 13 -27.19 -9.74 1.19
CA VAL A 13 -27.02 -10.87 2.10
C VAL A 13 -25.58 -11.38 1.97
N LEU A 14 -24.94 -11.60 3.11
CA LEU A 14 -23.64 -12.28 3.13
C LEU A 14 -23.86 -13.80 3.11
N PRO A 15 -23.18 -14.55 2.22
CA PRO A 15 -23.34 -15.99 2.15
C PRO A 15 -22.86 -16.68 3.43
N LYS A 16 -23.61 -17.66 3.90
CA LYS A 16 -23.14 -18.61 4.92
C LYS A 16 -22.31 -19.72 4.24
N GLN A 17 -21.65 -20.53 5.06
CA GLN A 17 -20.88 -21.66 4.55
C GLN A 17 -21.73 -22.57 3.66
N GLY A 18 -21.29 -22.80 2.42
CA GLY A 18 -21.98 -23.62 1.43
C GLY A 18 -23.15 -22.92 0.71
N GLU A 19 -23.43 -21.65 1.01
CA GLU A 19 -24.52 -20.88 0.39
C GLU A 19 -24.01 -20.07 -0.80
N THR A 20 -24.85 -19.96 -1.84
CA THR A 20 -24.64 -19.05 -2.97
C THR A 20 -25.68 -17.93 -2.92
N VAL A 21 -25.21 -16.69 -2.97
CA VAL A 21 -26.08 -15.50 -3.03
C VAL A 21 -25.77 -14.68 -4.28
N PHE A 22 -26.78 -13.92 -4.76
CA PHE A 22 -26.58 -13.00 -5.88
C PHE A 22 -26.15 -11.63 -5.35
N GLY A 23 -25.02 -11.11 -5.89
CA GLY A 23 -24.61 -9.74 -5.68
C GLY A 23 -25.47 -8.78 -6.51
N GLN A 24 -25.53 -7.51 -6.11
CA GLN A 24 -26.27 -6.46 -6.81
C GLN A 24 -25.40 -5.68 -7.79
N HIS A 25 -24.18 -5.38 -7.40
CA HIS A 25 -23.28 -4.54 -8.15
C HIS A 25 -21.84 -4.93 -7.89
N PHE A 26 -21.00 -4.84 -8.92
CA PHE A 26 -19.57 -5.09 -8.84
C PHE A 26 -18.83 -3.97 -9.58
N THR A 27 -17.80 -3.42 -8.91
CA THR A 27 -16.88 -2.45 -9.53
C THR A 27 -15.46 -2.74 -9.11
N THR A 28 -14.51 -2.27 -9.92
CA THR A 28 -13.09 -2.21 -9.57
C THR A 28 -12.68 -0.76 -9.37
N SER A 29 -11.70 -0.54 -8.50
CA SER A 29 -11.11 0.79 -8.27
C SER A 29 -9.62 0.65 -7.96
N PRO A 30 -8.77 1.55 -8.48
CA PRO A 30 -7.41 1.63 -8.02
C PRO A 30 -7.33 1.87 -6.51
N GLY A 31 -6.49 1.10 -5.83
CA GLY A 31 -6.32 1.10 -4.39
C GLY A 31 -4.87 0.80 -3.97
N GLY A 32 -4.72 0.40 -2.71
CA GLY A 32 -3.44 0.27 -2.04
C GLY A 32 -3.02 1.58 -1.37
N LYS A 33 -2.67 1.50 -0.08
CA LYS A 33 -2.34 2.71 0.72
C LYS A 33 -1.18 3.50 0.12
N GLY A 34 -0.16 2.80 -0.40
CA GLY A 34 0.97 3.44 -1.06
C GLY A 34 0.56 4.21 -2.31
N ALA A 35 -0.18 3.58 -3.22
CA ALA A 35 -0.67 4.19 -4.46
C ALA A 35 -1.61 5.38 -4.17
N ASN A 36 -2.53 5.23 -3.21
CA ASN A 36 -3.47 6.28 -2.84
C ASN A 36 -2.75 7.53 -2.31
N GLN A 37 -1.72 7.35 -1.46
CA GLN A 37 -0.92 8.46 -0.93
C GLN A 37 -0.04 9.09 -2.02
N ALA A 38 0.52 8.29 -2.93
CA ALA A 38 1.29 8.80 -4.07
C ALA A 38 0.42 9.68 -4.99
N VAL A 39 -0.78 9.22 -5.33
CA VAL A 39 -1.74 10.00 -6.13
C VAL A 39 -2.16 11.27 -5.42
N ALA A 40 -2.46 11.19 -4.11
CA ALA A 40 -2.84 12.38 -3.33
C ALA A 40 -1.73 13.43 -3.31
N ALA A 41 -0.49 13.02 -3.07
CA ALA A 41 0.66 13.91 -3.07
C ALA A 41 0.93 14.54 -4.46
N SER A 42 0.80 13.74 -5.53
CA SER A 42 0.98 14.23 -6.90
C SER A 42 -0.09 15.26 -7.28
N ARG A 43 -1.35 15.02 -6.92
CA ARG A 43 -2.46 15.99 -7.15
C ARG A 43 -2.27 17.31 -6.40
N LEU A 44 -1.49 17.30 -5.32
CA LEU A 44 -1.07 18.51 -4.58
C LEU A 44 0.24 19.10 -5.12
N SER A 45 0.60 18.78 -6.37
CA SER A 45 1.80 19.27 -7.06
C SER A 45 3.13 18.72 -6.49
N GLY A 46 3.09 17.62 -5.75
CA GLY A 46 4.30 16.92 -5.35
C GLY A 46 4.99 16.23 -6.54
N ASN A 47 6.32 16.28 -6.57
CA ASN A 47 7.11 15.43 -7.48
C ASN A 47 7.24 14.04 -6.85
N VAL A 48 6.38 13.12 -7.26
CA VAL A 48 6.21 11.82 -6.60
C VAL A 48 6.76 10.68 -7.45
N GLN A 49 7.56 9.83 -6.81
CA GLN A 49 8.06 8.59 -7.40
C GLN A 49 7.58 7.39 -6.58
N MET A 50 6.97 6.40 -7.24
CA MET A 50 6.44 5.20 -6.61
C MET A 50 7.45 4.07 -6.68
N ILE A 51 7.89 3.57 -5.52
CA ILE A 51 8.65 2.32 -5.38
C ILE A 51 7.69 1.26 -4.85
N GLY A 52 7.48 0.18 -5.60
CA GLY A 52 6.54 -0.88 -5.26
C GLY A 52 6.53 -1.96 -6.33
N ALA A 53 5.50 -2.80 -6.35
CA ALA A 53 5.34 -3.83 -7.35
C ALA A 53 3.89 -4.06 -7.75
N VAL A 54 3.72 -4.50 -9.00
CA VAL A 54 2.48 -5.02 -9.57
C VAL A 54 2.79 -6.34 -10.29
N GLY A 55 1.78 -7.15 -10.54
CA GLY A 55 1.91 -8.35 -11.35
C GLY A 55 1.93 -8.07 -12.85
N ALA A 56 2.39 -9.06 -13.64
CA ALA A 56 2.34 -9.03 -15.12
C ALA A 56 0.93 -9.33 -15.64
N ASP A 57 -0.11 -8.79 -15.02
CA ASP A 57 -1.53 -9.04 -15.31
C ASP A 57 -2.29 -7.78 -15.75
N ALA A 58 -3.59 -7.91 -15.98
CA ALA A 58 -4.44 -6.81 -16.43
C ALA A 58 -4.53 -5.71 -15.35
N PHE A 59 -4.65 -6.08 -14.08
CA PHE A 59 -4.72 -5.11 -12.97
C PHE A 59 -3.41 -4.36 -12.81
N GLY A 60 -2.26 -5.05 -12.92
CA GLY A 60 -0.95 -4.41 -12.85
C GLY A 60 -0.75 -3.34 -13.93
N ARG A 61 -1.14 -3.64 -15.16
CA ARG A 61 -1.09 -2.66 -16.27
C ARG A 61 -2.01 -1.47 -16.01
N GLU A 62 -3.27 -1.71 -15.63
CA GLU A 62 -4.24 -0.66 -15.35
C GLU A 62 -3.78 0.25 -14.21
N LEU A 63 -3.31 -0.32 -13.11
CA LEU A 63 -2.82 0.44 -11.94
C LEU A 63 -1.60 1.30 -12.28
N ARG A 64 -0.67 0.77 -13.07
CA ARG A 64 0.49 1.55 -13.57
C ARG A 64 0.04 2.73 -14.41
N GLU A 65 -0.88 2.51 -15.36
CA GLU A 65 -1.43 3.57 -16.22
C GLU A 65 -2.15 4.63 -15.40
N GLN A 66 -2.92 4.23 -14.38
CA GLN A 66 -3.59 5.16 -13.46
C GLN A 66 -2.62 6.01 -12.64
N LEU A 67 -1.51 5.44 -12.16
CA LEU A 67 -0.45 6.18 -11.48
C LEU A 67 0.17 7.23 -12.42
N ILE A 68 0.53 6.83 -13.65
CA ILE A 68 1.10 7.72 -14.67
C ILE A 68 0.11 8.85 -15.00
N HIS A 69 -1.17 8.51 -15.22
CA HIS A 69 -2.22 9.50 -15.52
C HIS A 69 -2.37 10.54 -14.40
N ASN A 70 -2.14 10.16 -13.15
CA ASN A 70 -2.15 11.05 -12.01
C ASN A 70 -0.79 11.75 -11.74
N GLY A 71 0.17 11.68 -12.67
CA GLY A 71 1.46 12.36 -12.58
C GLY A 71 2.48 11.72 -11.65
N VAL A 72 2.26 10.46 -11.22
CA VAL A 72 3.22 9.70 -10.43
C VAL A 72 4.24 9.04 -11.34
N GLN A 73 5.54 9.18 -11.03
CA GLN A 73 6.62 8.51 -11.74
C GLN A 73 6.65 7.03 -11.34
N THR A 74 6.67 6.13 -12.33
CA THR A 74 6.57 4.67 -12.13
C THR A 74 7.80 3.88 -12.56
N ASP A 75 8.94 4.55 -12.79
CA ASP A 75 10.20 3.90 -13.21
C ASP A 75 10.73 2.89 -12.18
N ALA A 76 10.36 3.09 -10.90
CA ALA A 76 10.68 2.21 -9.79
C ALA A 76 9.49 1.30 -9.36
N LEU A 77 8.39 1.28 -10.12
CA LEU A 77 7.31 0.32 -9.94
C LEU A 77 7.65 -0.97 -10.71
N LEU A 78 7.96 -2.03 -9.99
CA LEU A 78 8.37 -3.31 -10.57
C LEU A 78 7.17 -4.07 -11.15
N GLU A 79 7.41 -4.81 -12.23
CA GLU A 79 6.54 -5.88 -12.68
C GLU A 79 7.18 -7.20 -12.26
N VAL A 80 6.44 -8.05 -11.56
CA VAL A 80 6.93 -9.31 -10.99
C VAL A 80 6.06 -10.49 -11.41
N ASP A 81 6.62 -11.69 -11.33
CA ASP A 81 5.91 -12.96 -11.59
C ASP A 81 5.07 -13.37 -10.37
N ALA A 82 4.03 -12.58 -10.12
CA ALA A 82 3.01 -12.82 -9.10
C ALA A 82 1.74 -12.07 -9.52
N GLU A 83 0.59 -12.43 -8.98
CA GLU A 83 -0.65 -11.67 -9.18
C GLU A 83 -0.53 -10.28 -8.55
N THR A 84 -1.14 -9.28 -9.18
CA THR A 84 -1.29 -7.95 -8.56
C THR A 84 -2.06 -8.05 -7.25
N GLY A 85 -1.67 -7.29 -6.22
CA GLY A 85 -2.40 -7.22 -4.97
C GLY A 85 -3.86 -6.80 -5.15
N ILE A 86 -4.77 -7.42 -4.42
CA ILE A 86 -6.20 -7.09 -4.45
C ILE A 86 -6.74 -6.88 -3.03
N ALA A 87 -7.79 -6.05 -2.92
CA ALA A 87 -8.64 -5.97 -1.75
C ALA A 87 -10.08 -6.29 -2.18
N LEU A 88 -10.62 -7.44 -1.73
CA LEU A 88 -12.03 -7.76 -1.89
C LEU A 88 -12.82 -7.06 -0.80
N ILE A 89 -13.66 -6.11 -1.19
CA ILE A 89 -14.48 -5.28 -0.31
C ILE A 89 -15.95 -5.66 -0.52
N GLN A 90 -16.51 -6.36 0.47
CA GLN A 90 -17.93 -6.71 0.48
C GLN A 90 -18.70 -5.65 1.27
N LEU A 91 -19.64 -4.99 0.60
CA LEU A 91 -20.50 -3.95 1.17
C LEU A 91 -21.90 -4.53 1.44
N HIS A 92 -22.32 -4.46 2.72
CA HIS A 92 -23.58 -4.99 3.20
C HIS A 92 -24.12 -4.13 4.34
N ASP A 93 -25.35 -3.67 4.25
CA ASP A 93 -26.07 -2.88 5.28
C ASP A 93 -25.28 -1.66 5.80
N GLY A 94 -24.50 -0.99 4.92
CA GLY A 94 -23.71 0.18 5.30
C GLY A 94 -22.38 -0.15 5.99
N ASP A 95 -22.07 -1.42 6.16
CA ASP A 95 -20.80 -1.92 6.72
C ASP A 95 -19.95 -2.56 5.63
N ASN A 96 -18.65 -2.76 5.91
CA ASN A 96 -17.74 -3.40 4.96
C ASN A 96 -17.01 -4.59 5.59
N ARG A 97 -16.68 -5.57 4.75
CA ARG A 97 -15.75 -6.66 5.08
C ARG A 97 -14.67 -6.69 4.02
N ILE A 98 -13.43 -6.62 4.47
CA ILE A 98 -12.28 -6.50 3.57
C ILE A 98 -11.37 -7.71 3.75
N THR A 99 -11.06 -8.36 2.63
CA THR A 99 -10.05 -9.41 2.54
C THR A 99 -8.97 -8.96 1.58
N VAL A 100 -7.72 -8.92 2.04
CA VAL A 100 -6.58 -8.49 1.22
C VAL A 100 -5.74 -9.70 0.82
N VAL A 101 -5.37 -9.75 -0.46
CA VAL A 101 -4.33 -10.62 -0.99
C VAL A 101 -3.17 -9.74 -1.42
N SER A 102 -2.03 -9.85 -0.74
CA SER A 102 -0.89 -8.94 -0.95
C SER A 102 -0.25 -9.09 -2.33
N GLY A 103 -0.25 -10.31 -2.90
CA GLY A 103 0.27 -10.59 -4.24
C GLY A 103 1.66 -10.00 -4.47
N ALA A 104 1.81 -9.26 -5.55
CA ALA A 104 3.05 -8.60 -5.96
C ALA A 104 3.69 -7.73 -4.86
N ASN A 105 2.90 -7.13 -3.97
CA ASN A 105 3.43 -6.32 -2.86
C ASN A 105 4.31 -7.16 -1.91
N TYR A 106 4.03 -8.46 -1.78
CA TYR A 106 4.82 -9.37 -0.94
C TYR A 106 5.83 -10.20 -1.74
N ALA A 107 5.81 -10.12 -3.08
CA ALA A 107 6.76 -10.81 -3.95
C ALA A 107 8.12 -10.09 -4.03
N ILE A 108 8.20 -8.84 -3.59
CA ILE A 108 9.45 -8.07 -3.58
C ILE A 108 10.11 -8.09 -2.19
N ASP A 109 11.43 -8.09 -2.21
CA ASP A 109 12.30 -7.98 -1.04
C ASP A 109 13.33 -6.85 -1.22
N VAL A 110 14.29 -6.75 -0.29
CA VAL A 110 15.35 -5.76 -0.34
C VAL A 110 16.20 -5.87 -1.60
N ALA A 111 16.50 -7.08 -2.10
CA ALA A 111 17.31 -7.27 -3.29
C ALA A 111 16.64 -6.65 -4.54
N HIS A 112 15.31 -6.74 -4.64
CA HIS A 112 14.54 -6.16 -5.73
C HIS A 112 14.62 -4.63 -5.75
N ILE A 113 14.58 -3.98 -4.59
CA ILE A 113 14.55 -2.50 -4.49
C ILE A 113 15.89 -1.86 -4.26
N LEU A 114 16.95 -2.63 -3.99
CA LEU A 114 18.30 -2.11 -3.71
C LEU A 114 18.81 -1.16 -4.80
N ARG A 115 18.51 -1.43 -6.07
CA ARG A 115 18.86 -0.58 -7.22
C ARG A 115 18.24 0.82 -7.16
N PHE A 116 17.16 0.99 -6.39
CA PHE A 116 16.46 2.26 -6.20
C PHE A 116 16.85 2.98 -4.89
N LYS A 117 17.88 2.47 -4.19
CA LYS A 117 18.36 3.07 -2.95
C LYS A 117 18.65 4.57 -3.09
N HIS A 118 19.24 4.99 -4.21
CA HIS A 118 19.54 6.37 -4.51
C HIS A 118 18.29 7.28 -4.55
N ILE A 119 17.12 6.73 -4.93
CA ILE A 119 15.84 7.47 -4.92
C ILE A 119 15.42 7.76 -3.48
N ILE A 120 15.57 6.76 -2.59
CA ILE A 120 15.24 6.89 -1.17
C ILE A 120 16.18 7.92 -0.52
N GLU A 121 17.48 7.81 -0.75
CA GLU A 121 18.51 8.65 -0.14
C GLU A 121 18.45 10.12 -0.58
N ASN A 122 17.88 10.41 -1.76
CA ASN A 122 17.75 11.77 -2.29
C ASN A 122 16.31 12.32 -2.21
N ALA A 123 15.41 11.60 -1.55
CA ALA A 123 14.04 12.07 -1.38
C ALA A 123 13.97 13.22 -0.37
N ALA A 124 13.10 14.19 -0.62
CA ALA A 124 12.78 15.23 0.36
C ALA A 124 11.93 14.68 1.52
N LEU A 125 11.14 13.62 1.25
CA LEU A 125 10.31 12.91 2.21
C LEU A 125 10.03 11.50 1.68
N VAL A 126 10.15 10.49 2.52
CA VAL A 126 9.69 9.14 2.22
C VAL A 126 8.38 8.87 2.93
N VAL A 127 7.39 8.35 2.20
CA VAL A 127 6.06 8.00 2.75
C VAL A 127 5.92 6.48 2.78
N LEU A 128 5.66 5.91 3.96
CA LEU A 128 5.57 4.47 4.21
C LEU A 128 4.23 4.06 4.84
N GLN A 129 3.85 2.81 4.62
CA GLN A 129 2.70 2.13 5.20
C GLN A 129 3.09 0.69 5.60
N LEU A 130 2.15 -0.08 6.18
CA LEU A 130 2.40 -1.47 6.62
C LEU A 130 1.70 -2.51 5.73
N GLU A 131 1.65 -2.28 4.42
CA GLU A 131 1.12 -3.23 3.43
C GLU A 131 2.22 -3.91 2.59
N LEU A 132 3.47 -3.80 3.03
CA LEU A 132 4.64 -4.50 2.48
C LEU A 132 5.21 -5.47 3.52
N ARG A 133 6.18 -6.28 3.12
CA ARG A 133 6.94 -7.12 4.07
C ARG A 133 7.60 -6.24 5.14
N VAL A 134 7.58 -6.70 6.36
CA VAL A 134 8.16 -6.01 7.53
C VAL A 134 9.64 -5.71 7.31
N GLU A 135 10.40 -6.69 6.80
CA GLU A 135 11.84 -6.58 6.56
C GLU A 135 12.16 -5.50 5.52
N LEU A 136 11.28 -5.34 4.53
CA LEU A 136 11.43 -4.31 3.51
C LEU A 136 11.16 -2.91 4.09
N THR A 137 10.13 -2.78 4.92
CA THR A 137 9.79 -1.54 5.62
C THR A 137 10.93 -1.12 6.54
N GLU A 138 11.45 -2.05 7.33
CA GLU A 138 12.57 -1.82 8.25
C GLU A 138 13.83 -1.37 7.50
N TRP A 139 14.16 -2.06 6.40
CA TRP A 139 15.31 -1.68 5.59
C TRP A 139 15.18 -0.24 5.05
N VAL A 140 14.01 0.15 4.53
CA VAL A 140 13.77 1.52 4.03
C VAL A 140 13.91 2.54 5.17
N LEU A 141 13.37 2.28 6.37
CA LEU A 141 13.52 3.14 7.54
C LEU A 141 15.00 3.36 7.89
N HIS A 142 15.81 2.30 7.89
CA HIS A 142 17.23 2.39 8.15
C HIS A 142 17.98 3.20 7.08
N GLN A 143 17.62 3.05 5.78
CA GLN A 143 18.21 3.86 4.72
C GLN A 143 17.87 5.35 4.90
N CYS A 144 16.60 5.66 5.23
CA CYS A 144 16.18 7.03 5.51
C CYS A 144 16.95 7.62 6.71
N GLY A 145 17.09 6.85 7.79
CA GLY A 145 17.86 7.28 8.96
C GLY A 145 19.33 7.56 8.65
N ALA A 146 19.98 6.67 7.88
CA ALA A 146 21.38 6.84 7.46
C ALA A 146 21.61 8.04 6.55
N ALA A 147 20.62 8.39 5.71
CA ALA A 147 20.68 9.52 4.78
C ALA A 147 20.07 10.82 5.36
N ASN A 148 19.55 10.81 6.59
CA ASN A 148 18.81 11.91 7.20
C ASN A 148 17.58 12.35 6.38
N VAL A 149 16.91 11.42 5.72
CA VAL A 149 15.68 11.66 4.97
C VAL A 149 14.47 11.54 5.91
N PRO A 150 13.62 12.57 6.01
CA PRO A 150 12.44 12.50 6.85
C PRO A 150 11.44 11.45 6.35
N VAL A 151 10.76 10.79 7.30
CA VAL A 151 9.76 9.75 7.02
C VAL A 151 8.40 10.17 7.56
N LEU A 152 7.38 10.11 6.70
CA LEU A 152 5.97 10.12 7.08
C LEU A 152 5.47 8.67 7.06
N PHE A 153 5.05 8.17 8.21
CA PHE A 153 4.65 6.79 8.39
C PHE A 153 3.16 6.67 8.72
N ASN A 154 2.43 5.98 7.85
CA ASN A 154 1.06 5.58 8.13
C ASN A 154 1.05 4.12 8.64
N PRO A 155 0.86 3.86 9.94
CA PRO A 155 0.99 2.53 10.52
C PRO A 155 -0.26 1.66 10.28
N ALA A 156 -0.69 1.56 9.05
CA ALA A 156 -1.90 0.85 8.63
C ALA A 156 -1.57 -0.33 7.69
N PRO A 157 -2.02 -1.55 8.06
CA PRO A 157 -2.61 -1.99 9.34
C PRO A 157 -1.56 -2.09 10.45
N ALA A 158 -1.92 -1.74 11.70
CA ALA A 158 -0.97 -1.64 12.81
C ALA A 158 -0.46 -2.98 13.37
N THR A 159 -0.87 -4.11 12.80
CA THR A 159 -0.62 -5.47 13.30
C THR A 159 0.86 -5.86 13.39
N HIS A 160 1.72 -5.21 12.62
CA HIS A 160 3.15 -5.52 12.52
C HIS A 160 4.04 -4.33 12.88
N PHE A 161 3.49 -3.30 13.52
CA PHE A 161 4.27 -2.15 13.95
C PHE A 161 5.31 -2.56 15.02
N GLN A 162 6.53 -2.06 14.88
CA GLN A 162 7.63 -2.31 15.83
C GLN A 162 8.06 -0.97 16.45
N HIS A 163 8.15 -0.93 17.79
CA HIS A 163 8.49 0.29 18.53
C HIS A 163 9.92 0.76 18.26
N GLU A 164 10.80 -0.15 17.87
CA GLU A 164 12.18 0.11 17.48
C GLU A 164 12.29 1.01 16.24
N TRP A 165 11.19 1.16 15.46
CA TRP A 165 11.16 2.03 14.29
C TRP A 165 10.94 3.51 14.62
N LEU A 166 10.41 3.83 15.83
CA LEU A 166 10.09 5.20 16.24
C LEU A 166 11.24 6.22 16.02
N PRO A 167 12.52 5.90 16.30
CA PRO A 167 13.62 6.84 16.05
C PRO A 167 13.82 7.23 14.58
N TYR A 168 13.30 6.44 13.62
CA TYR A 168 13.44 6.69 12.18
C TYR A 168 12.22 7.41 11.58
N ILE A 169 11.16 7.60 12.36
CA ILE A 169 9.89 8.18 11.90
C ILE A 169 9.83 9.65 12.29
N THR A 170 9.65 10.54 11.31
CA THR A 170 9.53 11.99 11.55
C THR A 170 8.07 12.39 11.83
N TYR A 171 7.14 11.83 11.06
CA TYR A 171 5.70 12.09 11.18
C TYR A 171 4.94 10.77 11.16
N MET A 172 3.91 10.66 11.99
CA MET A 172 3.05 9.46 12.04
C MET A 172 1.58 9.86 11.90
N THR A 173 0.81 9.08 11.13
CA THR A 173 -0.60 9.34 10.84
C THR A 173 -1.49 8.14 11.15
N PRO A 174 -1.53 7.65 12.41
CA PRO A 174 -2.43 6.59 12.81
C PRO A 174 -3.87 7.10 12.93
N ASN A 175 -4.87 6.25 12.66
CA ASN A 175 -6.22 6.46 13.12
C ASN A 175 -6.36 6.09 14.62
N GLU A 176 -7.55 6.25 15.19
CA GLU A 176 -7.82 5.97 16.63
C GLU A 176 -7.52 4.51 17.00
N THR A 177 -7.91 3.57 16.16
CA THR A 177 -7.70 2.13 16.36
C THR A 177 -6.23 1.76 16.28
N GLU A 178 -5.53 2.27 15.27
CA GLU A 178 -4.09 2.08 15.07
C GLU A 178 -3.29 2.70 16.22
N CYS A 179 -3.66 3.92 16.64
CA CYS A 179 -3.05 4.58 17.78
C CYS A 179 -3.22 3.74 19.06
N ALA A 180 -4.44 3.21 19.29
CA ALA A 180 -4.70 2.35 20.43
C ALA A 180 -3.90 1.03 20.36
N ALA A 181 -3.74 0.44 19.16
CA ALA A 181 -2.96 -0.80 18.99
C ALA A 181 -1.47 -0.60 19.24
N ILE A 182 -0.93 0.58 18.88
CA ILE A 182 0.50 0.88 18.99
C ILE A 182 0.87 1.36 20.40
N PHE A 183 0.04 2.20 21.06
CA PHE A 183 0.42 2.91 22.28
C PHE A 183 -0.34 2.48 23.53
N ARG A 184 -1.36 1.61 23.45
CA ARG A 184 -1.95 0.98 24.60
C ARG A 184 -1.17 -0.28 24.96
N GLN A 185 -0.32 -0.15 25.94
CA GLN A 185 0.23 -1.26 26.73
C GLN A 185 -0.70 -1.56 27.91
#